data_e75737a330f8d3e6d0754a93f7499cae
#
_entry.id   e75737a330f8d3e6d0754a93f7499cae
#
_cell.length_a   1.000
_cell.length_b   1.000
_cell.length_c   1.000
_cell.angle_alpha   90.00
_cell.angle_beta   90.00
_cell.angle_gamma   90.00
#
_symmetry.space_group_name_H-M   'P 1'
#
loop_
_entity.id
_entity.type
_entity.pdbx_description
1 polymer ?
#
loop_
_entity_poly.entity_id
_entity_poly.type
_entity_poly.pdbx_seq_one_letter_code
_entity_poly.pdbx_strand_id
1 'polypeptide(L)'
;MRRLKLLVAQLANRLSARLPPSLGCWLRNRSWPSRRPTLHYVEFHLTDHCNMNCGGCTHFAPMADRWFADIGRVTTDFARLKVLFRNIRHIRVMGGEPLLHPDCTSFLRVVRDAFPRARLELVTNGLLLGDQPESFWADCRATRTIISLSVYPPIRERLNDITARCRSEGVPLEEKDSSVFMTRYVPEGNIDMRKAFRHCRGKSFFCPILREGRIYNCAMGCYAHYWNRSAPIPFPVEKGLSLAESTGVEILLYLMRPMPTCAHCASTTRDYPWHNGAPKLEDWIR
;
A
#
# COMPACT_ATOMS: atom_id res chain seq x y z
N MET A 1 -3.52 -16.85 35.00
CA MET A 1 -2.94 -15.66 34.36
C MET A 1 -3.12 -15.58 32.85
N ARG A 2 -2.88 -16.64 32.04
CA ARG A 2 -3.06 -16.59 30.55
C ARG A 2 -4.53 -16.34 30.12
N ARG A 3 -5.52 -16.98 30.74
CA ARG A 3 -6.96 -16.80 30.42
C ARG A 3 -7.46 -15.38 30.71
N LEU A 4 -7.03 -14.78 31.80
CA LEU A 4 -7.41 -13.38 32.12
C LEU A 4 -6.83 -12.37 31.12
N LYS A 5 -5.59 -12.59 30.65
CA LYS A 5 -4.97 -11.78 29.60
C LYS A 5 -5.69 -11.90 28.25
N LEU A 6 -6.20 -13.09 27.89
CA LEU A 6 -7.00 -13.30 26.67
C LEU A 6 -8.36 -12.59 26.76
N LEU A 7 -9.04 -12.70 27.92
CA LEU A 7 -10.33 -12.04 28.15
C LEU A 7 -10.20 -10.50 28.11
N VAL A 8 -9.17 -9.95 28.74
CA VAL A 8 -8.88 -8.50 28.69
C VAL A 8 -8.57 -8.04 27.27
N ALA A 9 -7.81 -8.83 26.50
CA ALA A 9 -7.52 -8.52 25.08
C ALA A 9 -8.77 -8.61 24.19
N GLN A 10 -9.67 -9.57 24.45
CA GLN A 10 -10.95 -9.69 23.74
C GLN A 10 -11.93 -8.56 24.09
N LEU A 11 -12.00 -8.16 25.36
CA LEU A 11 -12.80 -7.01 25.78
C LEU A 11 -12.25 -5.71 25.21
N ALA A 12 -10.93 -5.52 25.22
CA ALA A 12 -10.29 -4.35 24.64
C ALA A 12 -10.53 -4.28 23.11
N ASN A 13 -10.53 -5.42 22.41
CA ASN A 13 -10.87 -5.48 20.99
C ASN A 13 -12.35 -5.16 20.72
N ARG A 14 -13.28 -5.65 21.54
CA ARG A 14 -14.71 -5.35 21.40
C ARG A 14 -15.04 -3.90 21.73
N LEU A 15 -14.44 -3.33 22.76
CA LEU A 15 -14.59 -1.92 23.10
C LEU A 15 -13.95 -1.00 22.06
N SER A 16 -12.80 -1.38 21.51
CA SER A 16 -12.10 -0.58 20.50
C SER A 16 -12.83 -0.52 19.15
N ALA A 17 -13.68 -1.50 18.85
CA ALA A 17 -14.51 -1.48 17.64
C ALA A 17 -15.66 -0.46 17.71
N ARG A 18 -16.03 -0.02 18.92
CA ARG A 18 -17.09 0.98 19.18
C ARG A 18 -16.55 2.39 19.42
N LEU A 19 -15.23 2.54 19.53
CA LEU A 19 -14.59 3.82 19.81
C LEU A 19 -14.12 4.49 18.52
N PRO A 20 -13.98 5.84 18.50
CA PRO A 20 -13.33 6.51 17.40
C PRO A 20 -12.00 5.83 17.06
N PRO A 21 -11.63 5.68 15.78
CA PRO A 21 -10.44 4.93 15.34
C PRO A 21 -9.16 5.33 16.09
N SER A 22 -9.03 6.61 16.43
CA SER A 22 -7.95 7.16 17.25
C SER A 22 -7.86 6.53 18.63
N LEU A 23 -8.97 6.48 19.35
CA LEU A 23 -9.03 5.96 20.71
C LEU A 23 -8.91 4.43 20.74
N GLY A 24 -9.49 3.75 19.73
CA GLY A 24 -9.39 2.30 19.58
C GLY A 24 -7.97 1.82 19.29
N CYS A 25 -7.21 2.55 18.44
CA CYS A 25 -5.82 2.27 18.17
C CYS A 25 -4.93 2.57 19.40
N TRP A 26 -5.20 3.68 20.10
CA TRP A 26 -4.51 4.06 21.33
C TRP A 26 -4.69 3.00 22.44
N LEU A 27 -5.92 2.53 22.67
CA LEU A 27 -6.20 1.48 23.65
C LEU A 27 -5.54 0.13 23.30
N ARG A 28 -5.52 -0.25 22.03
CA ARG A 28 -4.83 -1.48 21.58
C ARG A 28 -3.31 -1.41 21.77
N ASN A 29 -2.73 -0.24 21.69
CA ASN A 29 -1.29 -0.01 21.83
C ASN A 29 -0.85 0.40 23.25
N ARG A 30 -1.78 0.85 24.12
CA ARG A 30 -1.48 1.35 25.47
C ARG A 30 -1.19 0.27 26.51
N SER A 31 -1.47 -1.00 26.22
CA SER A 31 -1.38 -2.05 27.24
C SER A 31 0.01 -2.23 27.89
N TRP A 32 1.06 -1.53 27.37
CA TRP A 32 2.39 -1.45 28.03
C TRP A 32 3.21 -0.27 27.50
N PRO A 33 3.58 0.71 28.34
CA PRO A 33 4.37 1.88 27.91
C PRO A 33 5.75 1.56 27.33
N SER A 34 6.28 0.37 27.61
CA SER A 34 7.62 -0.06 27.19
C SER A 34 7.66 -0.93 25.92
N ARG A 35 6.52 -1.21 25.28
CA ARG A 35 6.49 -2.11 24.11
C ARG A 35 6.24 -1.36 22.82
N ARG A 36 7.11 -1.61 21.84
CA ARG A 36 6.95 -1.14 20.47
C ARG A 36 5.55 -1.48 19.94
N PRO A 37 4.84 -0.53 19.32
CA PRO A 37 3.49 -0.78 18.79
C PRO A 37 3.50 -1.77 17.63
N THR A 38 2.32 -2.15 17.15
CA THR A 38 2.13 -2.90 15.91
C THR A 38 1.61 -1.97 14.82
N LEU A 39 2.24 -1.96 13.67
CA LEU A 39 1.71 -1.38 12.45
C LEU A 39 0.84 -2.42 11.73
N HIS A 40 -0.38 -2.05 11.34
CA HIS A 40 -1.30 -3.01 10.73
C HIS A 40 -1.03 -3.25 9.27
N TYR A 41 -0.61 -2.22 8.55
CA TYR A 41 -0.44 -2.25 7.11
C TYR A 41 0.59 -1.22 6.66
N VAL A 42 1.39 -1.56 5.68
CA VAL A 42 2.25 -0.64 4.91
C VAL A 42 2.50 -1.22 3.53
N GLU A 43 2.60 -0.35 2.55
CA GLU A 43 3.03 -0.70 1.20
C GLU A 43 4.24 0.14 0.78
N PHE A 44 5.02 -0.36 -0.17
CA PHE A 44 6.11 0.39 -0.78
C PHE A 44 6.30 -0.02 -2.23
N HIS A 45 6.82 0.90 -3.01
CA HIS A 45 7.07 0.71 -4.42
C HIS A 45 8.48 0.20 -4.70
N LEU A 46 8.61 -0.73 -5.64
CA LEU A 46 9.88 -1.09 -6.27
C LEU A 46 10.14 -0.24 -7.50
N THR A 47 9.07 0.17 -8.19
CA THR A 47 9.12 1.05 -9.36
C THR A 47 7.98 2.04 -9.29
N ASP A 48 8.12 3.23 -9.85
CA ASP A 48 7.00 4.16 -9.98
C ASP A 48 6.32 4.05 -11.36
N HIS A 49 7.10 3.72 -12.39
CA HIS A 49 6.59 3.45 -13.74
C HIS A 49 5.93 2.08 -13.86
N CYS A 50 5.08 1.93 -14.86
CA CYS A 50 4.36 0.70 -15.15
C CYS A 50 4.46 0.37 -16.64
N ASN A 51 4.26 -0.90 -17.00
CA ASN A 51 4.08 -1.36 -18.37
C ASN A 51 2.61 -1.25 -18.84
N MET A 52 1.75 -0.65 -18.04
CA MET A 52 0.38 -0.24 -18.36
C MET A 52 0.19 1.26 -18.16
N ASN A 53 -0.66 1.88 -18.98
CA ASN A 53 -1.06 3.28 -18.89
C ASN A 53 -2.52 3.40 -18.44
N CYS A 54 -2.81 2.92 -17.22
CA CYS A 54 -4.18 2.94 -16.70
C CYS A 54 -4.63 4.37 -16.40
N GLY A 55 -5.68 4.85 -17.06
CA GLY A 55 -6.34 6.11 -16.69
C GLY A 55 -6.83 6.05 -15.25
N GLY A 56 -6.61 7.13 -14.47
CA GLY A 56 -7.04 7.22 -13.07
C GLY A 56 -6.22 6.40 -12.07
N CYS A 57 -5.03 5.91 -12.44
CA CYS A 57 -4.14 5.22 -11.51
C CYS A 57 -3.80 6.10 -10.30
N THR A 58 -4.14 5.66 -9.09
CA THR A 58 -3.95 6.43 -7.85
C THR A 58 -2.49 6.64 -7.45
N HIS A 59 -1.56 5.93 -8.08
CA HIS A 59 -0.12 6.09 -7.93
C HIS A 59 0.50 6.96 -9.04
N PHE A 60 -0.32 7.46 -9.96
CA PHE A 60 0.11 8.27 -11.11
C PHE A 60 1.18 7.59 -11.98
N ALA A 61 1.20 6.26 -12.03
CA ALA A 61 2.22 5.50 -12.76
C ALA A 61 2.36 5.88 -14.25
N PRO A 62 1.28 6.24 -14.99
CA PRO A 62 1.41 6.74 -16.37
C PRO A 62 2.16 8.08 -16.51
N MET A 63 2.28 8.84 -15.42
CA MET A 63 2.98 10.13 -15.37
C MET A 63 4.34 10.02 -14.69
N ALA A 64 4.66 8.84 -14.14
CA ALA A 64 5.84 8.64 -13.34
C ALA A 64 7.10 8.50 -14.18
N ASP A 65 8.22 8.98 -13.63
CA ASP A 65 9.54 8.72 -14.18
C ASP A 65 9.91 7.25 -14.03
N ARG A 66 10.87 6.81 -14.84
CA ARG A 66 11.51 5.51 -14.66
C ARG A 66 12.37 5.55 -13.40
N TRP A 67 11.76 5.18 -12.29
CA TRP A 67 12.40 5.12 -10.99
C TRP A 67 12.42 3.68 -10.47
N PHE A 68 13.50 3.31 -9.77
CA PHE A 68 13.68 2.02 -9.12
C PHE A 68 14.08 2.23 -7.66
N ALA A 69 13.55 1.40 -6.78
CA ALA A 69 13.95 1.40 -5.38
C ALA A 69 15.40 0.93 -5.22
N ASP A 70 16.13 1.58 -4.34
CA ASP A 70 17.46 1.13 -3.94
C ASP A 70 17.35 0.10 -2.80
N ILE A 71 17.96 -1.06 -3.00
CA ILE A 71 17.89 -2.18 -2.03
C ILE A 71 18.55 -1.82 -0.69
N GLY A 72 19.65 -1.06 -0.71
CA GLY A 72 20.37 -0.61 0.50
C GLY A 72 19.48 0.33 1.32
N ARG A 73 18.79 1.25 0.63
CA ARG A 73 17.83 2.15 1.26
C ARG A 73 16.67 1.38 1.89
N VAL A 74 16.04 0.48 1.15
CA VAL A 74 14.91 -0.31 1.66
C VAL A 74 15.36 -1.20 2.84
N THR A 75 16.56 -1.78 2.77
CA THR A 75 17.14 -2.54 3.90
C THR A 75 17.25 -1.66 5.16
N THR A 76 17.77 -0.45 5.02
CA THR A 76 17.89 0.53 6.11
C THR A 76 16.53 0.91 6.67
N ASP A 77 15.54 1.15 5.80
CA ASP A 77 14.18 1.51 6.19
C ASP A 77 13.49 0.37 6.96
N PHE A 78 13.63 -0.88 6.51
CA PHE A 78 13.07 -2.03 7.20
C PHE A 78 13.80 -2.34 8.52
N ALA A 79 15.11 -2.15 8.59
CA ALA A 79 15.86 -2.22 9.83
C ALA A 79 15.33 -1.17 10.84
N ARG A 80 15.08 0.05 10.39
CA ARG A 80 14.50 1.10 11.25
C ARG A 80 13.07 0.76 11.68
N LEU A 81 12.21 0.28 10.77
CA LEU A 81 10.86 -0.18 11.10
C LEU A 81 10.87 -1.30 12.15
N LYS A 82 11.84 -2.21 12.10
CA LYS A 82 12.02 -3.28 13.11
C LYS A 82 12.36 -2.72 14.51
N VAL A 83 13.04 -1.59 14.58
CA VAL A 83 13.27 -0.87 15.85
C VAL A 83 11.99 -0.20 16.35
N LEU A 84 11.21 0.42 15.45
CA LEU A 84 10.02 1.20 15.77
C LEU A 84 8.81 0.34 16.13
N PHE A 85 8.65 -0.79 15.45
CA PHE A 85 7.49 -1.68 15.58
C PHE A 85 7.91 -3.09 16.02
N ARG A 86 7.14 -3.70 16.90
CA ARG A 86 7.35 -5.13 17.25
C ARG A 86 6.88 -6.07 16.15
N ASN A 87 5.93 -5.62 15.32
CA ASN A 87 5.39 -6.35 14.18
C ASN A 87 4.72 -5.40 13.19
N ILE A 88 4.79 -5.74 11.91
CA ILE A 88 3.91 -5.23 10.87
C ILE A 88 3.07 -6.42 10.39
N ARG A 89 1.75 -6.28 10.40
CA ARG A 89 0.88 -7.43 10.10
C ARG A 89 0.79 -7.74 8.63
N HIS A 90 0.75 -6.71 7.79
CA HIS A 90 0.57 -6.84 6.37
C HIS A 90 1.48 -5.86 5.64
N ILE A 91 2.28 -6.37 4.72
CA ILE A 91 3.22 -5.61 3.90
C ILE A 91 2.95 -5.94 2.44
N ARG A 92 2.75 -4.91 1.63
CA ARG A 92 2.60 -5.04 0.19
C ARG A 92 3.80 -4.46 -0.52
N VAL A 93 4.43 -5.28 -1.32
CA VAL A 93 5.45 -4.90 -2.28
C VAL A 93 4.74 -4.65 -3.61
N MET A 94 4.86 -3.44 -4.12
CA MET A 94 4.13 -3.03 -5.30
C MET A 94 4.90 -1.95 -6.07
N GLY A 95 4.20 -1.15 -6.85
CA GLY A 95 4.79 -0.04 -7.59
C GLY A 95 3.82 0.47 -8.62
N GLY A 96 4.34 1.00 -9.73
CA GLY A 96 3.64 0.95 -10.99
C GLY A 96 3.48 -0.52 -11.40
N GLU A 97 4.60 -1.17 -11.76
CA GLU A 97 4.66 -2.62 -11.87
C GLU A 97 5.96 -3.15 -11.24
N PRO A 98 5.90 -3.87 -10.11
CA PRO A 98 7.10 -4.30 -9.38
C PRO A 98 7.96 -5.29 -10.16
N LEU A 99 7.38 -6.08 -11.07
CA LEU A 99 8.13 -7.04 -11.90
C LEU A 99 8.99 -6.38 -12.99
N LEU A 100 8.91 -5.06 -13.15
CA LEU A 100 9.87 -4.29 -13.95
C LEU A 100 11.19 -4.07 -13.22
N HIS A 101 11.21 -4.25 -11.90
CA HIS A 101 12.44 -4.13 -11.13
C HIS A 101 13.33 -5.36 -11.37
N PRO A 102 14.59 -5.19 -11.84
CA PRO A 102 15.45 -6.31 -12.21
C PRO A 102 15.77 -7.26 -11.05
N ASP A 103 15.69 -6.76 -9.81
CA ASP A 103 16.01 -7.51 -8.59
C ASP A 103 14.83 -7.54 -7.61
N CYS A 104 13.63 -7.78 -8.14
CA CYS A 104 12.37 -7.73 -7.38
C CYS A 104 12.39 -8.62 -6.12
N THR A 105 12.94 -9.83 -6.23
CA THR A 105 12.85 -10.82 -5.14
C THR A 105 13.75 -10.55 -3.96
N SER A 106 14.85 -9.83 -4.14
CA SER A 106 15.72 -9.41 -3.03
C SER A 106 14.98 -8.55 -2.01
N PHE A 107 14.04 -7.74 -2.46
CA PHE A 107 13.19 -6.95 -1.55
C PHE A 107 12.23 -7.81 -0.74
N LEU A 108 11.72 -8.91 -1.32
CA LEU A 108 10.89 -9.87 -0.58
C LEU A 108 11.67 -10.52 0.56
N ARG A 109 12.94 -10.84 0.33
CA ARG A 109 13.85 -11.37 1.35
C ARG A 109 14.09 -10.36 2.47
N VAL A 110 14.44 -9.11 2.14
CA VAL A 110 14.61 -8.02 3.12
C VAL A 110 13.39 -7.86 4.02
N VAL A 111 12.19 -7.86 3.42
CA VAL A 111 10.93 -7.74 4.16
C VAL A 111 10.72 -8.93 5.08
N ARG A 112 10.92 -10.15 4.58
CA ARG A 112 10.71 -11.39 5.33
C ARG A 112 11.66 -11.51 6.52
N ASP A 113 12.92 -11.14 6.35
CA ASP A 113 13.94 -11.13 7.41
C ASP A 113 13.61 -10.10 8.51
N ALA A 114 13.12 -8.94 8.11
CA ALA A 114 12.72 -7.92 9.06
C ALA A 114 11.43 -8.30 9.83
N PHE A 115 10.44 -8.84 9.14
CA PHE A 115 9.12 -9.18 9.70
C PHE A 115 8.67 -10.60 9.32
N PRO A 116 9.21 -11.63 9.99
CA PRO A 116 8.97 -13.06 9.63
C PRO A 116 7.51 -13.51 9.67
N ARG A 117 6.66 -12.78 10.42
CA ARG A 117 5.23 -13.11 10.61
C ARG A 117 4.29 -12.23 9.82
N ALA A 118 4.82 -11.28 9.04
CA ALA A 118 3.99 -10.43 8.20
C ALA A 118 3.30 -11.25 7.10
N ARG A 119 2.05 -10.92 6.81
CA ARG A 119 1.48 -11.26 5.52
C ARG A 119 2.23 -10.44 4.47
N LEU A 120 2.91 -11.09 3.56
CA LEU A 120 3.70 -10.47 2.51
C LEU A 120 3.02 -10.71 1.16
N GLU A 121 2.67 -9.63 0.47
CA GLU A 121 2.06 -9.67 -0.85
C GLU A 121 2.97 -8.97 -1.86
N LEU A 122 3.13 -9.58 -3.03
CA LEU A 122 3.64 -8.94 -4.23
C LEU A 122 2.45 -8.62 -5.14
N VAL A 123 2.17 -7.32 -5.31
CA VAL A 123 1.02 -6.85 -6.09
C VAL A 123 1.47 -6.56 -7.51
N THR A 124 0.93 -7.28 -8.46
CA THR A 124 1.31 -7.18 -9.89
C THR A 124 0.08 -7.13 -10.79
N ASN A 125 0.24 -6.53 -11.97
CA ASN A 125 -0.73 -6.62 -13.05
C ASN A 125 -0.66 -7.95 -13.82
N GLY A 126 0.36 -8.79 -13.56
CA GLY A 126 0.49 -10.14 -14.08
C GLY A 126 1.04 -10.26 -15.50
N LEU A 127 1.23 -9.15 -16.24
CA LEU A 127 1.72 -9.23 -17.63
C LEU A 127 3.08 -9.92 -17.75
N LEU A 128 3.95 -9.72 -16.77
CA LEU A 128 5.31 -10.28 -16.74
C LEU A 128 5.43 -11.54 -15.88
N LEU A 129 4.35 -12.01 -15.26
CA LEU A 129 4.43 -13.07 -14.27
C LEU A 129 4.77 -14.44 -14.92
N GLY A 130 4.24 -14.70 -16.09
CA GLY A 130 4.52 -15.94 -16.82
C GLY A 130 5.96 -16.11 -17.26
N ASP A 131 6.66 -15.00 -17.46
CA ASP A 131 8.03 -14.96 -17.96
C ASP A 131 9.09 -14.97 -16.83
N GLN A 132 8.64 -15.06 -15.57
CA GLN A 132 9.55 -15.06 -14.43
C GLN A 132 10.36 -16.36 -14.36
N PRO A 133 11.68 -16.27 -14.08
CA PRO A 133 12.56 -17.44 -13.97
C PRO A 133 12.24 -18.29 -12.74
N GLU A 134 12.72 -19.53 -12.72
CA GLU A 134 12.54 -20.44 -11.57
C GLU A 134 13.05 -19.83 -10.23
N SER A 135 14.12 -19.04 -10.29
CA SER A 135 14.65 -18.35 -9.12
C SER A 135 13.64 -17.39 -8.48
N PHE A 136 12.80 -16.73 -9.27
CA PHE A 136 11.71 -15.88 -8.76
C PHE A 136 10.70 -16.69 -7.94
N TRP A 137 10.28 -17.84 -8.48
CA TRP A 137 9.32 -18.72 -7.83
C TRP A 137 9.90 -19.34 -6.56
N ALA A 138 11.16 -19.77 -6.62
CA ALA A 138 11.89 -20.26 -5.45
C ALA A 138 11.93 -19.22 -4.33
N ASP A 139 12.17 -17.96 -4.65
CA ASP A 139 12.18 -16.85 -3.70
C ASP A 139 10.80 -16.56 -3.12
N CYS A 140 9.77 -16.58 -3.96
CA CYS A 140 8.40 -16.41 -3.48
C CYS A 140 8.02 -17.52 -2.47
N ARG A 141 8.42 -18.77 -2.73
CA ARG A 141 8.23 -19.89 -1.78
C ARG A 141 9.00 -19.67 -0.49
N ALA A 142 10.30 -19.38 -0.60
CA ALA A 142 11.18 -19.19 0.56
C ALA A 142 10.72 -18.04 1.46
N THR A 143 10.23 -16.96 0.86
CA THR A 143 9.71 -15.80 1.58
C THR A 143 8.23 -15.94 1.96
N ARG A 144 7.54 -17.00 1.56
CA ARG A 144 6.10 -17.21 1.75
C ARG A 144 5.31 -15.98 1.25
N THR A 145 5.68 -15.51 0.06
CA THR A 145 5.03 -14.39 -0.61
C THR A 145 3.75 -14.86 -1.27
N ILE A 146 2.71 -14.06 -1.16
CA ILE A 146 1.43 -14.24 -1.85
C ILE A 146 1.48 -13.34 -3.09
N ILE A 147 1.20 -13.89 -4.26
CA ILE A 147 0.98 -13.07 -5.46
C ILE A 147 -0.43 -12.48 -5.38
N SER A 148 -0.53 -11.16 -5.34
CA SER A 148 -1.80 -10.42 -5.39
C SER A 148 -1.98 -9.88 -6.81
N LEU A 149 -2.72 -10.62 -7.62
CA LEU A 149 -2.93 -10.34 -9.05
C LEU A 149 -4.07 -9.35 -9.24
N SER A 150 -3.78 -8.22 -9.86
CA SER A 150 -4.80 -7.28 -10.35
C SER A 150 -5.30 -7.75 -11.71
N VAL A 151 -6.49 -8.35 -11.73
CA VAL A 151 -7.07 -8.94 -12.96
C VAL A 151 -7.70 -7.84 -13.80
N TYR A 152 -6.88 -7.20 -14.64
CA TYR A 152 -7.34 -6.27 -15.67
C TYR A 152 -7.88 -7.03 -16.88
N PRO A 153 -8.70 -6.43 -17.76
CA PRO A 153 -9.25 -7.10 -18.95
C PRO A 153 -8.22 -7.87 -19.78
N PRO A 154 -7.02 -7.35 -20.07
CA PRO A 154 -6.01 -8.11 -20.84
C PRO A 154 -5.47 -9.36 -20.13
N ILE A 155 -5.61 -9.43 -18.82
CA ILE A 155 -5.12 -10.57 -18.02
C ILE A 155 -6.13 -11.71 -17.99
N ARG A 156 -7.41 -11.44 -18.23
CA ARG A 156 -8.47 -12.46 -18.16
C ARG A 156 -8.22 -13.64 -19.10
N GLU A 157 -7.69 -13.39 -20.28
CA GLU A 157 -7.39 -14.45 -21.26
C GLU A 157 -6.24 -15.35 -20.79
N ARG A 158 -5.31 -14.81 -19.99
CA ARG A 158 -4.14 -15.51 -19.44
C ARG A 158 -4.34 -16.02 -18.01
N LEU A 159 -5.50 -15.78 -17.40
CA LEU A 159 -5.72 -16.04 -15.98
C LEU A 159 -5.57 -17.51 -15.62
N ASN A 160 -6.07 -18.41 -16.47
CA ASN A 160 -5.97 -19.86 -16.23
C ASN A 160 -4.50 -20.31 -16.24
N ASP A 161 -3.69 -19.81 -17.17
CA ASP A 161 -2.27 -20.14 -17.28
C ASP A 161 -1.48 -19.59 -16.09
N ILE A 162 -1.75 -18.34 -15.69
CA ILE A 162 -1.15 -17.72 -14.49
C ILE A 162 -1.51 -18.54 -13.24
N THR A 163 -2.77 -18.90 -13.08
CA THR A 163 -3.25 -19.69 -11.93
C THR A 163 -2.61 -21.07 -11.91
N ALA A 164 -2.53 -21.75 -13.07
CA ALA A 164 -1.86 -23.03 -13.21
C ALA A 164 -0.37 -22.94 -12.87
N ARG A 165 0.31 -21.89 -13.34
CA ARG A 165 1.72 -21.65 -13.03
C ARG A 165 1.94 -21.42 -11.54
N CYS A 166 1.19 -20.52 -10.90
CA CYS A 166 1.30 -20.28 -9.46
C CYS A 166 1.08 -21.57 -8.65
N ARG A 167 0.10 -22.38 -9.07
CA ARG A 167 -0.20 -23.68 -8.41
C ARG A 167 0.97 -24.65 -8.58
N SER A 168 1.51 -24.83 -9.80
CA SER A 168 2.64 -25.75 -10.05
C SER A 168 3.89 -25.32 -9.28
N GLU A 169 4.09 -24.01 -9.09
CA GLU A 169 5.18 -23.45 -8.30
C GLU A 169 4.94 -23.44 -6.79
N GLY A 170 3.75 -23.84 -6.34
CA GLY A 170 3.41 -23.84 -4.92
C GLY A 170 3.37 -22.43 -4.30
N VAL A 171 3.13 -21.39 -5.10
CA VAL A 171 3.03 -20.00 -4.65
C VAL A 171 1.56 -19.59 -4.58
N PRO A 172 1.07 -19.11 -3.42
CA PRO A 172 -0.32 -18.68 -3.28
C PRO A 172 -0.64 -17.50 -4.21
N LEU A 173 -1.79 -17.57 -4.89
CA LEU A 173 -2.34 -16.52 -5.74
C LEU A 173 -3.64 -16.00 -5.14
N GLU A 174 -3.79 -14.69 -5.06
CA GLU A 174 -5.03 -13.99 -4.75
C GLU A 174 -5.38 -13.05 -5.89
N GLU A 175 -6.59 -13.20 -6.41
CA GLU A 175 -7.09 -12.44 -7.55
C GLU A 175 -7.95 -11.28 -7.07
N LYS A 176 -7.78 -10.13 -7.70
CA LYS A 176 -8.61 -8.95 -7.49
C LYS A 176 -9.09 -8.44 -8.83
N ASP A 177 -10.41 -8.47 -9.05
CA ASP A 177 -10.99 -7.84 -10.24
C ASP A 177 -10.65 -6.35 -10.28
N SER A 178 -10.06 -5.93 -11.38
CA SER A 178 -9.61 -4.56 -11.63
C SER A 178 -10.20 -4.02 -12.95
N SER A 179 -11.34 -4.55 -13.39
CA SER A 179 -12.04 -4.14 -14.60
C SER A 179 -12.78 -2.80 -14.46
N VAL A 180 -13.01 -2.37 -13.23
CA VAL A 180 -13.65 -1.08 -12.92
C VAL A 180 -12.68 -0.26 -12.08
N PHE A 181 -12.41 0.96 -12.55
CA PHE A 181 -11.67 1.96 -11.80
C PHE A 181 -12.61 2.92 -11.11
N MET A 182 -12.11 3.54 -10.05
CA MET A 182 -12.84 4.55 -9.31
C MET A 182 -11.97 5.79 -9.10
N THR A 183 -12.52 6.95 -9.32
CA THR A 183 -11.87 8.21 -8.98
C THR A 183 -12.62 9.00 -7.93
N ARG A 184 -11.89 9.77 -7.16
CA ARG A 184 -12.39 10.60 -6.05
C ARG A 184 -11.78 11.98 -6.05
N TYR A 185 -10.84 12.25 -6.91
CA TYR A 185 -10.13 13.51 -6.89
C TYR A 185 -11.07 14.67 -7.22
N VAL A 186 -11.06 15.68 -6.37
CA VAL A 186 -11.83 16.94 -6.49
C VAL A 186 -10.82 18.07 -6.51
N PRO A 187 -10.57 18.67 -7.68
CA PRO A 187 -9.53 19.68 -7.85
C PRO A 187 -9.68 20.89 -6.92
N GLU A 188 -10.91 21.30 -6.65
CA GLU A 188 -11.24 22.49 -5.86
C GLU A 188 -10.78 22.40 -4.40
N GLY A 189 -10.56 21.18 -3.88
CA GLY A 189 -10.11 21.00 -2.51
C GLY A 189 -11.11 21.46 -1.44
N ASN A 190 -12.41 21.40 -1.75
CA ASN A 190 -13.49 21.92 -0.91
C ASN A 190 -14.21 20.85 -0.08
N ILE A 191 -13.65 19.65 0.01
CA ILE A 191 -14.22 18.55 0.77
C ILE A 191 -13.85 18.67 2.26
N ASP A 192 -14.81 18.37 3.15
CA ASP A 192 -14.49 18.23 4.58
C ASP A 192 -13.47 17.11 4.81
N MET A 193 -12.25 17.51 5.13
CA MET A 193 -11.11 16.60 5.33
C MET A 193 -11.39 15.52 6.37
N ARG A 194 -12.12 15.85 7.45
CA ARG A 194 -12.43 14.88 8.52
C ARG A 194 -13.45 13.86 8.05
N LYS A 195 -14.44 14.29 7.28
CA LYS A 195 -15.46 13.42 6.69
C LYS A 195 -14.82 12.49 5.65
N ALA A 196 -14.03 13.03 4.73
CA ALA A 196 -13.30 12.27 3.72
C ALA A 196 -12.35 11.25 4.36
N PHE A 197 -11.59 11.65 5.37
CA PHE A 197 -10.69 10.78 6.10
C PHE A 197 -11.43 9.63 6.80
N ARG A 198 -12.52 9.91 7.51
CA ARG A 198 -13.34 8.86 8.15
C ARG A 198 -13.91 7.89 7.13
N HIS A 199 -14.38 8.38 6.00
CA HIS A 199 -14.89 7.53 4.92
C HIS A 199 -13.79 6.62 4.34
N CYS A 200 -12.63 7.18 4.02
CA CYS A 200 -11.47 6.43 3.53
C CYS A 200 -11.09 5.29 4.49
N ARG A 201 -11.03 5.57 5.80
CA ARG A 201 -10.71 4.57 6.83
C ARG A 201 -11.79 3.50 6.95
N GLY A 202 -13.05 3.88 6.88
CA GLY A 202 -14.20 2.96 6.98
C GLY A 202 -14.30 2.00 5.79
N LYS A 203 -13.81 2.38 4.63
CA LYS A 203 -13.81 1.57 3.39
C LYS A 203 -12.51 0.81 3.15
N SER A 204 -11.59 0.81 4.10
CA SER A 204 -10.28 0.15 3.97
C SER A 204 -9.42 0.66 2.81
N PHE A 205 -9.62 1.91 2.40
CA PHE A 205 -8.76 2.56 1.39
C PHE A 205 -7.46 3.10 1.98
N PHE A 206 -7.17 2.74 3.21
CA PHE A 206 -5.96 3.15 3.89
C PHE A 206 -4.73 2.48 3.29
N CYS A 207 -3.86 3.28 2.71
CA CYS A 207 -2.66 2.85 2.03
C CYS A 207 -1.45 3.71 2.45
N PRO A 208 -0.93 3.52 3.69
CA PRO A 208 0.31 4.17 4.10
C PRO A 208 1.47 3.67 3.26
N ILE A 209 2.23 4.62 2.71
CA ILE A 209 3.38 4.35 1.85
C ILE A 209 4.67 4.53 2.64
N LEU A 210 5.56 3.55 2.54
CA LEU A 210 6.97 3.70 2.88
C LEU A 210 7.74 4.10 1.64
N ARG A 211 8.45 5.22 1.71
CA ARG A 211 9.31 5.68 0.62
C ARG A 211 10.48 6.48 1.16
N GLU A 212 11.68 6.08 0.80
CA GLU A 212 12.93 6.81 1.06
C GLU A 212 13.06 7.32 2.51
N GLY A 213 12.86 6.43 3.49
CA GLY A 213 12.97 6.71 4.92
C GLY A 213 11.83 7.52 5.51
N ARG A 214 10.75 7.66 4.79
CA ARG A 214 9.58 8.39 5.25
C ARG A 214 8.33 7.53 5.11
N ILE A 215 7.38 7.75 6.00
CA ILE A 215 6.06 7.15 5.90
C ILE A 215 5.03 8.20 5.56
N TYR A 216 4.18 7.90 4.60
CA TYR A 216 3.14 8.78 4.07
C TYR A 216 1.78 8.20 4.42
N ASN A 217 0.81 9.07 4.61
CA ASN A 217 -0.54 8.67 4.99
C ASN A 217 -1.39 8.21 3.80
N CYS A 218 -1.05 8.66 2.59
CA CYS A 218 -1.82 8.45 1.39
C CYS A 218 -0.91 8.32 0.16
N ALA A 219 -1.19 7.32 -0.70
CA ALA A 219 -0.47 7.14 -1.95
C ALA A 219 -0.59 8.37 -2.86
N MET A 220 -1.80 8.90 -3.05
CA MET A 220 -2.01 10.09 -3.87
C MET A 220 -1.17 11.28 -3.38
N GLY A 221 -1.10 11.51 -2.06
CA GLY A 221 -0.27 12.59 -1.51
C GLY A 221 1.23 12.34 -1.66
N CYS A 222 1.66 11.08 -1.55
CA CYS A 222 3.06 10.69 -1.75
C CYS A 222 3.52 10.93 -3.19
N TYR A 223 2.69 10.55 -4.16
CA TYR A 223 3.03 10.59 -5.59
C TYR A 223 2.45 11.82 -6.32
N ALA A 224 1.83 12.76 -5.61
CA ALA A 224 1.23 13.98 -6.17
C ALA A 224 2.19 14.82 -7.01
N HIS A 225 3.50 14.72 -6.78
CA HIS A 225 4.50 15.44 -7.56
C HIS A 225 4.50 15.01 -9.05
N TYR A 226 4.12 13.78 -9.38
CA TYR A 226 3.94 13.34 -10.77
C TYR A 226 2.74 14.03 -11.43
N TRP A 227 1.60 14.07 -10.73
CA TRP A 227 0.42 14.80 -11.15
C TRP A 227 0.71 16.28 -11.38
N ASN A 228 1.37 16.92 -10.42
CA ASN A 228 1.60 18.38 -10.41
C ASN A 228 2.49 18.89 -11.54
N ARG A 229 3.22 18.00 -12.24
CA ARG A 229 4.01 18.37 -13.41
C ARG A 229 3.16 18.63 -14.66
N SER A 230 1.99 18.04 -14.74
CA SER A 230 1.14 18.04 -15.94
C SER A 230 -0.24 18.62 -15.70
N ALA A 231 -0.70 18.70 -14.47
CA ALA A 231 -2.04 19.15 -14.14
C ALA A 231 -2.11 20.67 -13.92
N PRO A 232 -3.17 21.33 -14.44
CA PRO A 232 -3.37 22.77 -14.24
C PRO A 232 -3.69 23.13 -12.79
N ILE A 233 -4.24 22.20 -12.02
CA ILE A 233 -4.58 22.38 -10.61
C ILE A 233 -3.75 21.40 -9.79
N PRO A 234 -2.84 21.89 -8.92
CA PRO A 234 -1.94 21.04 -8.17
C PRO A 234 -2.69 20.28 -7.05
N PHE A 235 -2.27 19.05 -6.83
CA PHE A 235 -2.65 18.25 -5.68
C PHE A 235 -1.66 18.49 -4.52
N PRO A 236 -2.10 18.58 -3.25
CA PRO A 236 -1.19 18.75 -2.14
C PRO A 236 -0.21 17.59 -2.01
N VAL A 237 1.09 17.89 -2.07
CA VAL A 237 2.14 16.89 -1.85
C VAL A 237 2.34 16.69 -0.36
N GLU A 238 2.27 15.46 0.12
CA GLU A 238 2.63 15.13 1.48
C GLU A 238 4.16 15.14 1.65
N LYS A 239 4.65 15.68 2.78
CA LYS A 239 6.07 15.60 3.15
C LYS A 239 6.46 14.25 3.75
N GLY A 240 5.47 13.47 4.17
CA GLY A 240 5.68 12.24 4.93
C GLY A 240 6.34 12.48 6.30
N LEU A 241 6.36 11.47 7.15
CA LEU A 241 7.00 11.51 8.46
C LEU A 241 8.31 10.73 8.42
N SER A 242 9.42 11.32 8.90
CA SER A 242 10.75 10.72 8.91
C SER A 242 10.80 9.51 9.85
N LEU A 243 11.22 8.35 9.35
CA LEU A 243 11.44 7.17 10.20
C LEU A 243 12.59 7.38 11.18
N ALA A 244 13.64 8.11 10.76
CA ALA A 244 14.83 8.34 11.59
C ALA A 244 14.53 9.17 12.83
N GLU A 245 13.65 10.17 12.68
CA GLU A 245 13.34 11.17 13.71
C GLU A 245 12.09 10.83 14.54
N SER A 246 11.35 9.77 14.17
CA SER A 246 10.06 9.47 14.79
C SER A 246 10.10 8.21 15.64
N THR A 247 9.19 8.13 16.59
CA THR A 247 8.84 6.91 17.33
C THR A 247 7.70 6.16 16.62
N GLY A 248 7.53 4.88 16.91
CA GLY A 248 6.42 4.09 16.35
C GLY A 248 5.04 4.63 16.75
N VAL A 249 4.93 5.27 17.93
CA VAL A 249 3.67 5.89 18.39
C VAL A 249 3.37 7.15 17.58
N GLU A 250 4.35 8.01 17.34
CA GLU A 250 4.19 9.21 16.51
C GLU A 250 3.78 8.87 15.08
N ILE A 251 4.36 7.81 14.50
CA ILE A 251 3.94 7.30 13.20
C ILE A 251 2.47 6.87 13.23
N LEU A 252 2.05 6.10 14.22
CA LEU A 252 0.64 5.71 14.34
C LEU A 252 -0.29 6.91 14.48
N LEU A 253 0.08 7.90 15.29
CA LEU A 253 -0.70 9.13 15.47
C LEU A 253 -0.76 9.95 14.17
N TYR A 254 0.37 10.05 13.42
CA TYR A 254 0.41 10.69 12.12
C TYR A 254 -0.55 10.01 11.13
N LEU A 255 -0.49 8.70 11.04
CA LEU A 255 -1.35 7.91 10.15
C LEU A 255 -2.85 7.96 10.52
N MET A 256 -3.19 8.49 11.69
CA MET A 256 -4.58 8.64 12.15
C MET A 256 -5.14 10.05 12.01
N ARG A 257 -4.40 10.96 11.41
CA ARG A 257 -4.84 12.36 11.20
C ARG A 257 -5.27 12.56 9.75
N PRO A 258 -6.33 13.37 9.51
CA PRO A 258 -6.61 13.84 8.16
C PRO A 258 -5.45 14.73 7.67
N MET A 259 -5.17 14.66 6.38
CA MET A 259 -4.12 15.43 5.72
C MET A 259 -4.76 16.45 4.75
N PRO A 260 -4.03 17.49 4.33
CA PRO A 260 -4.54 18.45 3.33
C PRO A 260 -5.05 17.75 2.05
N THR A 261 -4.43 16.65 1.65
CA THR A 261 -4.86 15.82 0.52
C THR A 261 -6.30 15.29 0.68
N CYS A 262 -6.79 15.12 1.91
CA CYS A 262 -8.16 14.67 2.15
C CYS A 262 -9.21 15.69 1.71
N ALA A 263 -8.87 16.99 1.63
CA ALA A 263 -9.77 18.03 1.11
C ALA A 263 -10.07 17.84 -0.39
N HIS A 264 -9.20 17.12 -1.08
CA HIS A 264 -9.33 16.79 -2.51
C HIS A 264 -9.90 15.39 -2.76
N CYS A 265 -10.46 14.73 -1.74
CA CYS A 265 -10.92 13.36 -1.84
C CYS A 265 -12.40 13.26 -1.48
N ALA A 266 -13.25 13.06 -2.49
CA ALA A 266 -14.69 12.90 -2.29
C ALA A 266 -15.03 11.64 -1.48
N SER A 267 -16.12 11.68 -0.74
CA SER A 267 -16.67 10.53 0.00
C SER A 267 -17.40 9.53 -0.90
N THR A 268 -17.75 9.94 -2.13
CA THR A 268 -18.31 9.09 -3.17
C THR A 268 -17.32 8.96 -4.32
N THR A 269 -17.38 7.83 -5.03
CA THR A 269 -16.55 7.58 -6.22
C THR A 269 -17.34 7.90 -7.49
N ARG A 270 -16.61 8.20 -8.56
CA ARG A 270 -17.07 8.00 -9.92
C ARG A 270 -16.43 6.72 -10.42
N ASP A 271 -17.22 5.72 -10.68
CA ASP A 271 -16.76 4.44 -11.19
C ASP A 271 -16.84 4.43 -12.72
N TYR A 272 -15.86 3.83 -13.38
CA TYR A 272 -15.81 3.72 -14.83
C TYR A 272 -15.03 2.47 -15.25
N PRO A 273 -15.32 1.92 -16.47
CA PRO A 273 -14.56 0.79 -16.99
C PRO A 273 -13.08 1.13 -17.07
N TRP A 274 -12.23 0.19 -16.64
CA TRP A 274 -10.80 0.32 -16.81
C TRP A 274 -10.43 0.47 -18.30
N HIS A 275 -9.49 1.34 -18.57
CA HIS A 275 -8.90 1.48 -19.90
C HIS A 275 -7.38 1.65 -19.82
N ASN A 276 -6.70 1.26 -20.89
CA ASN A 276 -5.26 1.39 -21.09
C ASN A 276 -5.00 2.21 -22.35
N GLY A 277 -4.19 3.25 -22.25
CA GLY A 277 -3.90 4.13 -23.39
C GLY A 277 -3.26 5.44 -22.95
N ALA A 278 -3.38 6.48 -23.76
CA ALA A 278 -2.97 7.83 -23.36
C ALA A 278 -3.93 8.34 -22.27
N PRO A 279 -3.51 8.43 -21.00
CA PRO A 279 -4.40 8.85 -19.92
C PRO A 279 -4.72 10.33 -20.08
N LYS A 280 -5.98 10.68 -19.82
CA LYS A 280 -6.45 12.06 -19.79
C LYS A 280 -6.56 12.53 -18.35
N LEU A 281 -6.34 13.81 -18.07
CA LEU A 281 -6.45 14.33 -16.70
C LEU A 281 -7.82 14.07 -16.08
N GLU A 282 -8.87 14.07 -16.91
CA GLU A 282 -10.25 13.77 -16.51
C GLU A 282 -10.43 12.37 -15.92
N ASP A 283 -9.53 11.42 -16.24
CA ASP A 283 -9.59 10.05 -15.70
C ASP A 283 -9.39 10.03 -14.17
N TRP A 284 -8.73 11.04 -13.61
CA TRP A 284 -8.53 11.16 -12.17
C TRP A 284 -9.59 11.99 -11.47
N ILE A 285 -10.28 12.87 -12.19
CA ILE A 285 -11.23 13.83 -11.64
C ILE A 285 -12.61 13.18 -11.52
N ARG A 286 -13.21 13.39 -10.37
CA ARG A 286 -14.58 12.93 -10.09
C ARG A 286 -15.61 13.86 -10.71
#